data_02077bd164757ad911930dbc66b07a64
#
_entry.id   02077bd164757ad911930dbc66b07a64
#
_cell.length_a   1.000
_cell.length_b   1.000
_cell.length_c   1.000
_cell.angle_alpha   90.00
_cell.angle_beta   90.00
_cell.angle_gamma   90.00
#
_symmetry.space_group_name_H-M   'P 1'
#
loop_
_entity.id
_entity.type
_entity.pdbx_description
1 polymer ?
#
loop_
_entity_poly.entity_id
_entity_poly.type
_entity_poly.pdbx_seq_one_letter_code
_entity_poly.pdbx_strand_id
1 'polypeptide(L)'
;FATDDCGPLIGASTPVVWINEIHYDNTGADVNEFIEIAGTAGVDLSSYSLVLYNGSNGQFYSQTPLTGIIPNQTSGYGAIAFTYPPDGIQNGSPDGIALVQGATVIQFLSYEGILTAANGPAMGMTSTDIGVQEPSNTAVGLSLQLTGTGNEYADFNWIGPVPQSPGLINISQ
;
A
#
# COMPACT_ATOMS: atom_id res chain seq x y z
N PHE A 1 42.16 33.25 1.63
CA PHE A 1 41.38 32.17 2.28
C PHE A 1 39.96 32.24 1.75
N ALA A 2 39.56 31.29 0.91
CA ALA A 2 38.18 31.13 0.47
C ALA A 2 37.44 30.41 1.60
N THR A 3 36.45 31.04 2.17
CA THR A 3 35.47 30.38 3.07
C THR A 3 34.50 29.63 2.17
N ASP A 4 34.54 28.29 2.21
CA ASP A 4 33.47 27.46 1.68
C ASP A 4 32.20 27.77 2.49
N ASP A 5 31.37 28.63 1.93
CA ASP A 5 30.02 28.88 2.41
C ASP A 5 29.16 27.70 1.92
N CYS A 6 29.19 26.60 2.70
CA CYS A 6 28.27 25.48 2.53
C CYS A 6 26.90 26.02 3.00
N GLY A 7 26.15 26.60 2.05
CA GLY A 7 24.77 27.03 2.32
C GLY A 7 23.98 25.95 3.04
N PRO A 8 22.93 26.30 3.80
CA PRO A 8 22.16 25.31 4.57
C PRO A 8 21.70 24.20 3.63
N LEU A 9 22.05 22.95 3.98
CA LEU A 9 21.51 21.77 3.32
C LEU A 9 20.00 21.92 3.33
N ILE A 10 19.41 22.07 2.15
CA ILE A 10 17.97 22.03 1.98
C ILE A 10 17.56 20.71 2.61
N GLY A 11 16.79 20.78 3.71
CA GLY A 11 16.44 19.62 4.51
C GLY A 11 15.93 18.51 3.60
N ALA A 12 16.62 17.37 3.58
CA ALA A 12 16.14 16.20 2.91
C ALA A 12 14.77 15.89 3.54
N SER A 13 13.71 15.92 2.74
CA SER A 13 12.39 15.49 3.19
C SER A 13 12.50 14.09 3.74
N THR A 14 11.85 13.81 4.87
CA THR A 14 11.80 12.44 5.39
C THR A 14 11.23 11.54 4.30
N PRO A 15 11.91 10.44 3.94
CA PRO A 15 11.39 9.50 2.94
C PRO A 15 10.01 8.99 3.35
N VAL A 16 9.07 8.98 2.43
CA VAL A 16 7.70 8.53 2.65
C VAL A 16 7.42 7.26 1.84
N VAL A 17 6.62 6.36 2.42
CA VAL A 17 6.20 5.09 1.80
C VAL A 17 4.75 4.83 2.17
N TRP A 18 3.93 4.40 1.20
CA TRP A 18 2.50 4.12 1.42
C TRP A 18 1.98 3.00 0.52
N ILE A 19 0.82 2.43 0.88
CA ILE A 19 0.05 1.51 0.04
C ILE A 19 -0.63 2.32 -1.06
N ASN A 20 -0.41 1.96 -2.33
CA ASN A 20 -0.75 2.75 -3.51
C ASN A 20 -1.84 2.16 -4.39
N GLU A 21 -1.84 0.83 -4.55
CA GLU A 21 -2.78 0.09 -5.39
C GLU A 21 -3.03 -1.28 -4.78
N ILE A 22 -4.28 -1.78 -4.88
CA ILE A 22 -4.69 -3.06 -4.30
C ILE A 22 -5.62 -3.76 -5.30
N HIS A 23 -5.39 -5.07 -5.51
CA HIS A 23 -6.30 -5.98 -6.18
C HIS A 23 -6.49 -7.24 -5.34
N TYR A 24 -7.73 -7.52 -4.91
CA TYR A 24 -8.04 -8.61 -3.99
C TYR A 24 -9.24 -9.47 -4.39
N ASP A 25 -10.12 -9.00 -5.32
CA ASP A 25 -11.33 -9.74 -5.73
C ASP A 25 -11.62 -9.55 -7.22
N ASN A 26 -11.95 -10.65 -7.90
CA ASN A 26 -12.43 -10.63 -9.28
C ASN A 26 -13.40 -11.77 -9.57
N THR A 27 -14.06 -11.70 -10.72
CA THR A 27 -15.00 -12.74 -11.16
C THR A 27 -14.34 -14.13 -11.21
N GLY A 28 -14.86 -15.07 -10.47
CA GLY A 28 -14.39 -16.46 -10.40
C GLY A 28 -13.41 -16.68 -9.26
N ALA A 29 -12.33 -17.40 -9.50
CA ALA A 29 -11.20 -17.47 -8.57
C ALA A 29 -10.41 -16.17 -8.66
N ASP A 30 -10.00 -15.62 -7.52
CA ASP A 30 -9.23 -14.38 -7.48
C ASP A 30 -7.82 -14.64 -7.98
N VAL A 31 -7.44 -13.96 -9.04
CA VAL A 31 -6.17 -14.16 -9.74
C VAL A 31 -5.43 -12.85 -9.96
N ASN A 32 -4.10 -12.92 -9.99
CA ASN A 32 -3.22 -11.77 -10.14
C ASN A 32 -3.34 -10.75 -9.01
N GLU A 33 -3.72 -11.19 -7.82
CA GLU A 33 -3.82 -10.35 -6.64
C GLU A 33 -2.48 -9.71 -6.30
N PHE A 34 -2.52 -8.46 -5.89
CA PHE A 34 -1.31 -7.74 -5.48
C PHE A 34 -1.62 -6.55 -4.56
N ILE A 35 -0.60 -6.14 -3.84
CA ILE A 35 -0.55 -4.88 -3.11
C ILE A 35 0.68 -4.12 -3.59
N GLU A 36 0.48 -2.89 -4.02
CA GLU A 36 1.55 -2.02 -4.45
C GLU A 36 1.95 -1.02 -3.37
N ILE A 37 3.25 -0.82 -3.26
CA ILE A 37 3.85 0.18 -2.39
C ILE A 37 4.46 1.26 -3.26
N ALA A 38 4.04 2.50 -3.05
CA ALA A 38 4.70 3.68 -3.61
C ALA A 38 5.45 4.48 -2.55
N GLY A 39 6.34 5.34 -2.99
CA GLY A 39 7.09 6.21 -2.10
C GLY A 39 8.27 6.90 -2.75
N THR A 40 9.09 7.52 -1.91
CA THR A 40 10.31 8.21 -2.33
C THR A 40 11.29 7.24 -3.00
N ALA A 41 11.76 7.59 -4.20
CA ALA A 41 12.76 6.81 -4.94
C ALA A 41 14.03 6.63 -4.12
N GLY A 42 14.64 5.44 -4.20
CA GLY A 42 15.84 5.08 -3.45
C GLY A 42 15.57 4.49 -2.07
N VAL A 43 14.33 4.46 -1.57
CA VAL A 43 14.00 3.79 -0.31
C VAL A 43 14.14 2.27 -0.48
N ASP A 44 14.91 1.64 0.40
CA ASP A 44 15.04 0.20 0.53
C ASP A 44 13.89 -0.35 1.38
N LEU A 45 13.08 -1.23 0.79
CA LEU A 45 11.92 -1.82 1.45
C LEU A 45 12.26 -3.03 2.35
N SER A 46 13.51 -3.43 2.49
CA SER A 46 13.92 -4.62 3.27
C SER A 46 13.55 -4.55 4.76
N SER A 47 13.31 -3.36 5.32
CA SER A 47 12.82 -3.19 6.68
C SER A 47 11.29 -3.17 6.80
N TYR A 48 10.56 -3.29 5.69
CA TYR A 48 9.10 -3.21 5.65
C TYR A 48 8.46 -4.59 5.48
N SER A 49 7.20 -4.70 5.88
CA SER A 49 6.36 -5.86 5.63
C SER A 49 4.90 -5.43 5.43
N LEU A 50 4.16 -6.22 4.65
CA LEU A 50 2.71 -6.17 4.57
C LEU A 50 2.13 -7.25 5.48
N VAL A 51 1.15 -6.90 6.31
CA VAL A 51 0.48 -7.81 7.24
C VAL A 51 -1.02 -7.77 6.96
N LEU A 52 -1.59 -8.92 6.59
CA LEU A 52 -2.99 -9.06 6.21
C LEU A 52 -3.83 -9.53 7.39
N TYR A 53 -4.98 -8.89 7.60
CA TYR A 53 -5.89 -9.11 8.74
C TYR A 53 -7.25 -9.56 8.27
N ASN A 54 -7.77 -10.63 8.91
CA ASN A 54 -9.14 -11.08 8.75
C ASN A 54 -10.06 -10.26 9.65
N GLY A 55 -10.98 -9.50 9.05
CA GLY A 55 -11.88 -8.62 9.81
C GLY A 55 -12.94 -9.34 10.62
N SER A 56 -13.25 -10.62 10.32
CA SER A 56 -14.22 -11.39 11.11
C SER A 56 -13.76 -11.67 12.54
N ASN A 57 -12.44 -11.68 12.78
CA ASN A 57 -11.87 -11.97 14.09
C ASN A 57 -10.71 -11.02 14.49
N GLY A 58 -10.30 -10.11 13.61
CA GLY A 58 -9.20 -9.16 13.84
C GLY A 58 -7.80 -9.78 13.86
N GLN A 59 -7.65 -11.06 13.51
CA GLN A 59 -6.34 -11.73 13.55
C GLN A 59 -5.61 -11.55 12.21
N PHE A 60 -4.29 -11.34 12.26
CA PHE A 60 -3.50 -11.42 11.05
C PHE A 60 -3.40 -12.88 10.57
N TYR A 61 -3.43 -13.08 9.25
CA TYR A 61 -3.33 -14.41 8.63
C TYR A 61 -2.12 -14.55 7.70
N SER A 62 -1.51 -13.43 7.30
CA SER A 62 -0.33 -13.43 6.42
C SER A 62 0.58 -12.25 6.77
N GLN A 63 1.89 -12.48 6.65
CA GLN A 63 2.90 -11.44 6.73
C GLN A 63 3.93 -11.66 5.62
N THR A 64 4.07 -10.67 4.74
CA THR A 64 4.97 -10.68 3.59
C THR A 64 6.09 -9.67 3.82
N PRO A 65 7.34 -10.11 4.06
CA PRO A 65 8.50 -9.22 4.06
C PRO A 65 8.67 -8.59 2.67
N LEU A 66 8.91 -7.28 2.62
CA LEU A 66 9.11 -6.57 1.37
C LEU A 66 10.59 -6.57 0.97
N THR A 67 10.86 -6.42 -0.31
CA THR A 67 12.20 -6.36 -0.88
C THR A 67 12.26 -5.38 -2.03
N GLY A 68 13.45 -4.91 -2.36
CA GLY A 68 13.68 -3.99 -3.47
C GLY A 68 13.88 -2.55 -3.04
N ILE A 69 14.35 -1.76 -3.97
CA ILE A 69 14.58 -0.32 -3.81
C ILE A 69 13.57 0.39 -4.71
N ILE A 70 12.78 1.30 -4.15
CA ILE A 70 11.78 2.06 -4.92
C ILE A 70 12.47 2.77 -6.09
N PRO A 71 12.07 2.49 -7.34
CA PRO A 71 12.67 3.11 -8.53
C PRO A 71 12.27 4.59 -8.63
N ASN A 72 13.03 5.38 -9.38
CA ASN A 72 12.59 6.71 -9.77
C ASN A 72 11.81 6.62 -11.09
N GLN A 73 10.50 6.62 -11.00
CA GLN A 73 9.61 6.55 -12.17
C GLN A 73 9.11 7.93 -12.58
N THR A 74 8.87 8.81 -11.59
CA THR A 74 8.46 10.20 -11.85
C THR A 74 8.83 11.10 -10.66
N SER A 75 9.45 12.24 -10.93
CA SER A 75 9.68 13.32 -9.96
C SER A 75 10.27 12.90 -8.60
N GLY A 76 11.07 11.82 -8.55
CA GLY A 76 11.65 11.31 -7.30
C GLY A 76 10.78 10.30 -6.56
N TYR A 77 9.74 9.77 -7.20
CA TYR A 77 8.83 8.75 -6.66
C TYR A 77 8.74 7.55 -7.59
N GLY A 78 8.31 6.42 -7.05
CA GLY A 78 8.09 5.19 -7.80
C GLY A 78 7.28 4.20 -6.99
N ALA A 79 7.01 3.04 -7.62
CA ALA A 79 6.18 1.98 -7.04
C ALA A 79 6.78 0.60 -7.29
N ILE A 80 6.45 -0.34 -6.39
CA ILE A 80 6.76 -1.78 -6.50
C ILE A 80 5.51 -2.56 -6.10
N ALA A 81 5.05 -3.45 -6.98
CA ALA A 81 3.94 -4.36 -6.70
C ALA A 81 4.45 -5.68 -6.09
N PHE A 82 3.75 -6.17 -5.08
CA PHE A 82 3.98 -7.46 -4.40
C PHE A 82 2.79 -8.36 -4.68
N THR A 83 3.03 -9.43 -5.44
CA THR A 83 1.99 -10.37 -5.89
C THR A 83 1.69 -11.43 -4.85
N TYR A 84 0.44 -11.89 -4.84
CA TYR A 84 -0.05 -12.97 -4.01
C TYR A 84 -0.50 -14.17 -4.87
N PRO A 85 -0.55 -15.38 -4.30
CA PRO A 85 -1.14 -16.51 -4.99
C PRO A 85 -2.65 -16.31 -5.18
N PRO A 86 -3.32 -17.01 -6.11
CA PRO A 86 -4.78 -16.98 -6.22
C PRO A 86 -5.47 -17.23 -4.87
N ASP A 87 -6.52 -16.46 -4.58
CA ASP A 87 -7.25 -16.45 -3.29
C ASP A 87 -6.32 -16.20 -2.07
N GLY A 88 -5.23 -15.46 -2.26
CA GLY A 88 -4.21 -15.21 -1.23
C GLY A 88 -4.50 -13.99 -0.35
N ILE A 89 -5.25 -13.02 -0.88
CA ILE A 89 -5.78 -11.88 -0.14
C ILE A 89 -7.26 -12.17 0.13
N GLN A 90 -7.68 -12.12 1.39
CA GLN A 90 -9.09 -12.37 1.73
C GLN A 90 -9.97 -11.23 1.19
N ASN A 91 -11.16 -11.59 0.71
CA ASN A 91 -12.18 -10.70 0.16
C ASN A 91 -13.44 -10.64 1.02
N GLY A 92 -13.31 -10.92 2.31
CA GLY A 92 -14.39 -10.78 3.28
C GLY A 92 -14.65 -9.30 3.62
N SER A 93 -15.81 -9.05 4.23
CA SER A 93 -16.22 -7.71 4.65
C SER A 93 -16.23 -7.60 6.18
N PRO A 94 -15.35 -6.77 6.77
CA PRO A 94 -14.16 -6.11 6.21
C PRO A 94 -12.90 -6.99 6.27
N ASP A 95 -11.86 -6.65 5.49
CA ASP A 95 -10.52 -7.18 5.69
C ASP A 95 -9.47 -6.04 5.65
N GLY A 96 -8.26 -6.28 6.17
CA GLY A 96 -7.31 -5.21 6.40
C GLY A 96 -5.87 -5.50 6.01
N ILE A 97 -5.13 -4.43 5.76
CA ILE A 97 -3.73 -4.45 5.37
C ILE A 97 -2.95 -3.45 6.24
N ALA A 98 -1.93 -3.92 6.95
CA ALA A 98 -0.98 -3.04 7.62
C ALA A 98 0.34 -3.00 6.85
N LEU A 99 0.83 -1.79 6.56
CA LEU A 99 2.21 -1.54 6.16
C LEU A 99 3.03 -1.28 7.43
N VAL A 100 4.05 -2.08 7.65
CA VAL A 100 4.84 -2.07 8.88
C VAL A 100 6.31 -1.86 8.53
N GLN A 101 7.01 -0.97 9.25
CA GLN A 101 8.46 -0.81 9.21
C GLN A 101 9.08 -1.23 10.54
N GLY A 102 9.84 -2.30 10.54
CA GLY A 102 10.35 -2.89 11.78
C GLY A 102 9.22 -3.27 12.74
N ALA A 103 9.05 -2.55 13.83
CA ALA A 103 7.95 -2.72 14.78
C ALA A 103 6.87 -1.62 14.69
N THR A 104 7.00 -0.67 13.78
CA THR A 104 6.11 0.49 13.66
C THR A 104 5.11 0.28 12.54
N VAL A 105 3.82 0.39 12.84
CA VAL A 105 2.76 0.43 11.82
C VAL A 105 2.76 1.80 11.17
N ILE A 106 3.02 1.85 9.85
CA ILE A 106 3.03 3.08 9.04
C ILE A 106 1.61 3.41 8.59
N GLN A 107 0.87 2.38 8.13
CA GLN A 107 -0.53 2.47 7.73
C GLN A 107 -1.26 1.22 8.20
N PHE A 108 -2.54 1.38 8.55
CA PHE A 108 -3.45 0.25 8.76
C PHE A 108 -4.76 0.59 8.04
N LEU A 109 -4.89 0.07 6.84
CA LEU A 109 -6.02 0.27 5.95
C LEU A 109 -6.94 -0.94 5.95
N SER A 110 -8.19 -0.74 5.53
CA SER A 110 -9.15 -1.82 5.30
C SER A 110 -10.04 -1.47 4.10
N TYR A 111 -10.67 -2.46 3.56
CA TYR A 111 -11.70 -2.35 2.54
C TYR A 111 -12.99 -2.99 3.05
N GLU A 112 -14.15 -2.51 2.53
CA GLU A 112 -15.49 -3.00 2.87
C GLU A 112 -15.87 -2.82 4.35
N GLY A 113 -15.28 -1.82 5.01
CA GLY A 113 -15.54 -1.45 6.39
C GLY A 113 -14.27 -1.39 7.25
N ILE A 114 -14.45 -1.16 8.54
CA ILE A 114 -13.36 -1.03 9.52
C ILE A 114 -13.23 -2.28 10.38
N LEU A 115 -12.03 -2.59 10.84
CA LEU A 115 -11.75 -3.64 11.81
C LEU A 115 -10.79 -3.17 12.90
N THR A 116 -10.79 -3.86 14.03
CA THR A 116 -9.77 -3.67 15.07
C THR A 116 -8.89 -4.92 15.15
N ALA A 117 -7.58 -4.74 15.01
CA ALA A 117 -6.64 -5.85 15.06
C ALA A 117 -6.58 -6.49 16.47
N ALA A 118 -6.75 -7.81 16.54
CA ALA A 118 -6.73 -8.57 17.77
C ALA A 118 -5.32 -9.08 18.15
N ASN A 119 -4.41 -9.13 17.19
CA ASN A 119 -3.02 -9.58 17.36
C ASN A 119 -2.08 -8.95 16.33
N GLY A 120 -0.82 -9.40 16.30
CA GLY A 120 0.19 -8.95 15.36
C GLY A 120 0.64 -7.50 15.56
N PRO A 121 1.34 -6.91 14.57
CA PRO A 121 1.90 -5.56 14.70
C PRO A 121 0.86 -4.45 14.96
N ALA A 122 -0.33 -4.56 14.38
CA ALA A 122 -1.40 -3.56 14.56
C ALA A 122 -2.34 -3.85 15.73
N MET A 123 -1.99 -4.77 16.65
CA MET A 123 -2.84 -5.17 17.77
C MET A 123 -3.38 -3.95 18.53
N GLY A 124 -4.72 -3.89 18.70
CA GLY A 124 -5.45 -2.81 19.37
C GLY A 124 -5.69 -1.57 18.50
N MET A 125 -5.13 -1.50 17.30
CA MET A 125 -5.38 -0.42 16.35
C MET A 125 -6.68 -0.69 15.57
N THR A 126 -7.38 0.38 15.21
CA THR A 126 -8.53 0.35 14.31
C THR A 126 -8.07 0.82 12.92
N SER A 127 -8.45 0.09 11.88
CA SER A 127 -8.11 0.42 10.51
C SER A 127 -8.85 1.65 9.98
N THR A 128 -8.32 2.24 8.92
CA THR A 128 -9.03 3.25 8.11
C THR A 128 -9.59 2.55 6.87
N ASP A 129 -10.91 2.59 6.71
CA ASP A 129 -11.57 2.11 5.48
C ASP A 129 -11.20 3.01 4.31
N ILE A 130 -10.74 2.42 3.20
CA ILE A 130 -10.37 3.17 1.99
C ILE A 130 -11.60 3.70 1.23
N GLY A 131 -12.82 3.24 1.56
CA GLY A 131 -14.08 3.75 1.04
C GLY A 131 -14.43 3.31 -0.38
N VAL A 132 -13.63 2.43 -0.99
CA VAL A 132 -13.87 1.77 -2.28
C VAL A 132 -13.64 0.28 -2.13
N GLN A 133 -14.23 -0.52 -3.01
CA GLN A 133 -14.17 -1.98 -2.94
C GLN A 133 -14.16 -2.63 -4.32
N GLU A 134 -13.75 -3.87 -4.39
CA GLU A 134 -13.87 -4.74 -5.56
C GLU A 134 -15.06 -5.70 -5.34
N PRO A 135 -16.21 -5.46 -6.02
CA PRO A 135 -17.30 -6.44 -6.00
C PRO A 135 -16.87 -7.78 -6.65
N SER A 136 -17.47 -8.89 -6.24
CA SER A 136 -17.18 -10.23 -6.77
C SER A 136 -17.43 -10.44 -8.28
N ASN A 137 -17.93 -9.42 -8.98
CA ASN A 137 -18.05 -9.36 -10.43
C ASN A 137 -17.03 -8.41 -11.07
N THR A 138 -16.04 -7.94 -10.33
CA THR A 138 -14.92 -7.13 -10.86
C THR A 138 -14.22 -7.87 -11.99
N ALA A 139 -14.01 -7.22 -13.11
CA ALA A 139 -13.28 -7.83 -14.23
C ALA A 139 -11.79 -7.99 -13.87
N VAL A 140 -11.20 -9.12 -14.29
CA VAL A 140 -9.75 -9.32 -14.19
C VAL A 140 -9.01 -8.18 -14.88
N GLY A 141 -7.96 -7.65 -14.25
CA GLY A 141 -7.18 -6.52 -14.77
C GLY A 141 -7.65 -5.15 -14.28
N LEU A 142 -8.57 -5.11 -13.31
CA LEU A 142 -8.92 -3.90 -12.57
C LEU A 142 -8.31 -3.95 -11.16
N SER A 143 -8.26 -2.81 -10.49
CA SER A 143 -7.74 -2.62 -9.13
C SER A 143 -8.33 -1.37 -8.47
N LEU A 144 -8.10 -1.23 -7.17
CA LEU A 144 -8.33 -0.01 -6.42
C LEU A 144 -7.03 0.80 -6.38
N GLN A 145 -7.09 2.09 -6.72
CA GLN A 145 -5.89 2.93 -6.90
C GLN A 145 -6.02 4.26 -6.17
N LEU A 146 -4.89 4.79 -5.73
CA LEU A 146 -4.80 6.20 -5.34
C LEU A 146 -4.75 7.09 -6.59
N THR A 147 -5.41 8.24 -6.50
CA THR A 147 -5.43 9.30 -7.53
C THR A 147 -5.27 10.67 -6.88
N GLY A 148 -4.71 11.61 -7.61
CA GLY A 148 -4.49 12.98 -7.13
C GLY A 148 -3.10 13.49 -7.50
N THR A 149 -2.71 14.62 -6.90
CA THR A 149 -1.39 15.21 -7.10
C THR A 149 -0.80 15.57 -5.75
N GLY A 150 0.41 15.08 -5.48
CA GLY A 150 1.06 15.32 -4.20
C GLY A 150 2.30 14.46 -4.02
N ASN A 151 2.76 14.37 -2.77
CA ASN A 151 4.00 13.67 -2.43
C ASN A 151 3.91 12.87 -1.11
N GLU A 152 2.72 12.79 -0.53
CA GLU A 152 2.44 11.97 0.66
C GLU A 152 1.02 11.38 0.57
N TYR A 153 0.77 10.30 1.30
CA TYR A 153 -0.51 9.57 1.25
C TYR A 153 -1.74 10.45 1.39
N ALA A 154 -1.67 11.48 2.25
CA ALA A 154 -2.80 12.37 2.54
C ALA A 154 -3.21 13.26 1.34
N ASP A 155 -2.37 13.37 0.32
CA ASP A 155 -2.66 14.15 -0.89
C ASP A 155 -3.56 13.40 -1.89
N PHE A 156 -3.75 12.10 -1.68
CA PHE A 156 -4.42 11.21 -2.63
C PHE A 156 -5.77 10.73 -2.11
N ASN A 157 -6.62 10.28 -3.04
CA ASN A 157 -7.90 9.66 -2.75
C ASN A 157 -7.97 8.29 -3.45
N TRP A 158 -8.61 7.32 -2.81
CA TRP A 158 -8.87 6.01 -3.40
C TRP A 158 -9.98 6.09 -4.44
N ILE A 159 -9.77 5.41 -5.56
CA ILE A 159 -10.76 5.21 -6.64
C ILE A 159 -10.74 3.75 -7.10
N GLY A 160 -11.74 3.34 -7.81
CA GLY A 160 -11.77 2.04 -8.49
C GLY A 160 -13.09 1.29 -8.31
N PRO A 161 -13.18 0.11 -8.93
CA PRO A 161 -12.15 -0.55 -9.76
C PRO A 161 -11.86 0.17 -11.09
N VAL A 162 -10.57 0.33 -11.40
CA VAL A 162 -10.07 0.94 -12.66
C VAL A 162 -8.96 0.06 -13.25
N PRO A 163 -8.56 0.21 -14.54
CA PRO A 163 -7.48 -0.57 -15.11
C PRO A 163 -6.21 -0.52 -14.26
N GLN A 164 -5.69 -1.71 -13.90
CA GLN A 164 -4.53 -1.86 -13.01
C GLN A 164 -3.22 -1.38 -13.65
N SER A 165 -2.27 -0.96 -12.79
CA SER A 165 -0.93 -0.49 -13.20
C SER A 165 0.21 -1.06 -12.34
N PRO A 166 0.22 -2.37 -12.00
CA PRO A 166 1.14 -2.93 -11.01
C PRO A 166 2.62 -2.67 -11.34
N GLY A 167 3.35 -2.13 -10.38
CA GLY A 167 4.76 -1.79 -10.50
C GLY A 167 5.04 -0.43 -11.15
N LEU A 168 4.01 0.37 -11.39
CA LEU A 168 4.12 1.72 -11.95
C LEU A 168 3.27 2.69 -11.13
N ILE A 169 3.73 3.93 -11.00
CA ILE A 169 2.88 5.01 -10.44
C ILE A 169 1.57 5.06 -11.24
N ASN A 170 0.45 5.18 -10.53
CA ASN A 170 -0.89 5.19 -11.13
C ASN A 170 -1.04 6.33 -12.15
N ILE A 171 -1.75 6.08 -13.25
CA ILE A 171 -1.89 7.04 -14.37
C ILE A 171 -2.42 8.41 -13.93
N SER A 172 -3.18 8.44 -12.84
CA SER A 172 -3.82 9.67 -12.31
C SER A 172 -3.17 10.21 -11.04
N GLN A 173 -1.90 9.88 -10.81
CA GLN A 173 -1.05 10.40 -9.74
C GLN A 173 0.03 11.36 -10.25
#